data_079e3891e13cb3f852478b0d63cbd5e5
#
_entry.id   079e3891e13cb3f852478b0d63cbd5e5
#
_cell.length_a   1.000
_cell.length_b   1.000
_cell.length_c   1.000
_cell.angle_alpha   90.00
_cell.angle_beta   90.00
_cell.angle_gamma   90.00
#
_symmetry.space_group_name_H-M   'P 1'
#
loop_
_entity.id
_entity.type
_entity.pdbx_description
1 polymer ?
#
loop_
_entity_poly.entity_id
_entity_poly.type
_entity_poly.pdbx_seq_one_letter_code
_entity_poly.pdbx_strand_id
1 'polypeptide(L)'
;MASNDPDFETKAADVIGLYVNPPQHAAVFCVDEKTAIQALDRLDPVLPFSPGRLERHGFEYHRHGTLSLYAALDTKSGEVIGKTAARHTSEEFVAFLLSIVASQPKGKEIHIILDKLTKLSALNSSWSTSRTSRCA
;
A
#
# COMPACT_ATOMS: atom_id res chain seq x y z
N MET A 1 -15.63 -7.10 -13.64
CA MET A 1 -15.06 -8.42 -13.98
C MET A 1 -15.37 -9.37 -12.83
N ALA A 2 -16.04 -10.47 -13.07
CA ALA A 2 -16.27 -11.46 -12.02
C ALA A 2 -14.98 -12.26 -11.79
N SER A 3 -14.63 -12.51 -10.52
CA SER A 3 -13.49 -13.36 -10.17
C SER A 3 -13.76 -14.80 -10.53
N ASN A 4 -12.78 -15.51 -11.09
CA ASN A 4 -12.86 -16.94 -11.37
C ASN A 4 -12.39 -17.79 -10.17
N ASP A 5 -12.15 -17.20 -9.01
CA ASP A 5 -11.77 -17.91 -7.80
C ASP A 5 -13.02 -18.58 -7.18
N PRO A 6 -13.06 -19.93 -7.04
CA PRO A 6 -14.21 -20.63 -6.46
C PRO A 6 -14.49 -20.23 -5.01
N ASP A 7 -13.48 -19.74 -4.28
CA ASP A 7 -13.60 -19.31 -2.89
C ASP A 7 -13.80 -17.80 -2.74
N PHE A 8 -14.07 -17.09 -3.82
CA PHE A 8 -14.16 -15.63 -3.84
C PHE A 8 -15.15 -15.07 -2.82
N GLU A 9 -16.35 -15.64 -2.76
CA GLU A 9 -17.40 -15.15 -1.87
C GLU A 9 -16.99 -15.30 -0.40
N THR A 10 -16.38 -16.42 -0.03
CA THR A 10 -15.91 -16.66 1.34
C THR A 10 -14.79 -15.70 1.71
N LYS A 11 -13.83 -15.51 0.82
CA LYS A 11 -12.71 -14.58 1.02
C LYS A 11 -13.18 -13.14 1.09
N ALA A 12 -14.12 -12.76 0.22
CA ALA A 12 -14.71 -11.42 0.22
C ALA A 12 -15.51 -11.16 1.51
N ALA A 13 -16.28 -12.14 1.99
CA ALA A 13 -17.02 -12.04 3.25
C ALA A 13 -16.07 -11.87 4.45
N ASP A 14 -14.96 -12.60 4.51
CA ASP A 14 -13.95 -12.47 5.56
C ASP A 14 -13.34 -11.05 5.58
N VAL A 15 -12.98 -10.51 4.42
CA VAL A 15 -12.43 -9.16 4.31
C VAL A 15 -13.47 -8.11 4.70
N ILE A 16 -14.70 -8.21 4.18
CA ILE A 16 -15.79 -7.32 4.53
C ILE A 16 -16.06 -7.36 6.04
N GLY A 17 -16.04 -8.56 6.64
CA GLY A 17 -16.20 -8.76 8.07
C GLY A 17 -15.17 -7.99 8.90
N LEU A 18 -13.92 -7.98 8.48
CA LEU A 18 -12.85 -7.22 9.14
C LEU A 18 -13.06 -5.69 9.08
N TYR A 19 -13.70 -5.18 8.02
CA TYR A 19 -14.03 -3.76 7.91
C TYR A 19 -15.28 -3.38 8.71
N VAL A 20 -16.34 -4.19 8.62
CA VAL A 20 -17.65 -3.85 9.21
C VAL A 20 -17.66 -4.11 10.72
N ASN A 21 -17.00 -5.18 11.15
CA ASN A 21 -16.96 -5.60 12.55
C ASN A 21 -15.55 -6.08 12.94
N PRO A 22 -14.56 -5.18 13.02
CA PRO A 22 -13.21 -5.57 13.38
C PRO A 22 -13.18 -6.14 14.81
N PRO A 23 -12.36 -7.18 15.07
CA PRO A 23 -12.20 -7.72 16.41
C PRO A 23 -11.72 -6.65 17.39
N GLN A 24 -12.34 -6.58 18.57
CA GLN A 24 -12.09 -5.48 19.53
C GLN A 24 -10.61 -5.39 19.99
N HIS A 25 -9.93 -6.52 20.07
CA HIS A 25 -8.55 -6.61 20.56
C HIS A 25 -7.53 -6.77 19.43
N ALA A 26 -7.94 -6.68 18.17
CA ALA A 26 -7.07 -6.76 17.02
C ALA A 26 -6.79 -5.38 16.40
N ALA A 27 -5.68 -5.30 15.70
CA ALA A 27 -5.40 -4.22 14.74
C ALA A 27 -5.64 -4.74 13.33
N VAL A 28 -6.31 -3.96 12.50
CA VAL A 28 -6.60 -4.31 11.10
C VAL A 28 -5.95 -3.27 10.20
N PHE A 29 -4.96 -3.70 9.43
CA PHE A 29 -4.25 -2.85 8.48
C PHE A 29 -4.58 -3.23 7.05
N CYS A 30 -4.92 -2.23 6.25
CA CYS A 30 -4.96 -2.35 4.79
C CYS A 30 -3.65 -1.85 4.23
N VAL A 31 -2.92 -2.73 3.56
CA VAL A 31 -1.61 -2.41 3.00
C VAL A 31 -1.68 -2.41 1.50
N ASP A 32 -1.17 -1.35 0.90
CA ASP A 32 -1.08 -1.17 -0.54
C ASP A 32 0.30 -0.63 -0.93
N GLU A 33 0.66 -0.82 -2.19
CA GLU A 33 1.91 -0.35 -2.74
C GLU A 33 1.69 0.44 -4.03
N LYS A 34 2.36 1.58 -4.13
CA LYS A 34 2.45 2.37 -5.35
C LYS A 34 3.86 2.32 -5.90
N THR A 35 4.05 1.63 -7.00
CA THR A 35 5.34 1.49 -7.67
C THR A 35 5.57 2.56 -8.72
N ALA A 36 6.84 2.78 -9.07
CA ALA A 36 7.25 3.64 -10.18
C ALA A 36 6.70 5.08 -10.12
N ILE A 37 6.62 5.64 -8.90
CA ILE A 37 6.32 7.06 -8.74
C ILE A 37 7.49 7.85 -9.33
N GLN A 38 7.21 8.68 -10.32
CA GLN A 38 8.22 9.47 -11.01
C GLN A 38 8.27 10.87 -10.40
N ALA A 39 9.47 11.31 -10.00
CA ALA A 39 9.73 12.71 -9.73
C ALA A 39 10.01 13.39 -11.07
N LEU A 40 9.08 14.24 -11.51
CA LEU A 40 9.15 14.97 -12.77
C LEU A 40 9.37 16.44 -12.47
N ASP A 41 10.45 17.01 -13.03
CA ASP A 41 10.66 18.45 -13.07
C ASP A 41 10.38 18.98 -14.46
N ARG A 42 9.78 20.16 -14.54
CA ARG A 42 9.57 20.84 -15.83
C ARG A 42 10.88 21.41 -16.31
N LEU A 43 11.23 21.15 -17.56
CA LEU A 43 12.43 21.75 -18.18
C LEU A 43 12.18 23.22 -18.52
N ASP A 44 10.97 23.58 -18.91
CA ASP A 44 10.63 24.93 -19.27
C ASP A 44 9.92 25.67 -18.13
N PRO A 45 10.27 26.95 -17.89
CA PRO A 45 9.52 27.79 -16.98
C PRO A 45 8.08 27.98 -17.46
N VAL A 46 7.15 27.97 -16.51
CA VAL A 46 5.75 28.32 -16.80
C VAL A 46 5.71 29.79 -17.20
N LEU A 47 5.27 30.10 -18.40
CA LEU A 47 5.01 31.47 -18.83
C LEU A 47 3.68 31.92 -18.25
N PRO A 48 3.67 32.93 -17.33
CA PRO A 48 2.46 33.34 -16.66
C PRO A 48 1.47 33.98 -17.65
N PHE A 49 0.21 33.96 -17.27
CA PHE A 49 -0.85 34.64 -17.98
C PHE A 49 -0.55 36.14 -18.11
N SER A 50 -0.66 36.69 -19.32
CA SER A 50 -0.52 38.12 -19.57
C SER A 50 -1.59 38.61 -20.54
N PRO A 51 -1.93 39.91 -20.56
CA PRO A 51 -2.95 40.42 -21.45
C PRO A 51 -2.69 40.05 -22.93
N GLY A 52 -3.63 39.34 -23.54
CA GLY A 52 -3.54 38.87 -24.94
C GLY A 52 -2.73 37.58 -25.14
N ARG A 53 -2.24 36.96 -24.06
CA ARG A 53 -1.52 35.68 -24.13
C ARG A 53 -2.03 34.71 -23.06
N LEU A 54 -2.39 33.50 -23.55
CA LEU A 54 -2.74 32.39 -22.62
C LEU A 54 -1.47 31.89 -21.91
N GLU A 55 -1.64 31.38 -20.70
CA GLU A 55 -0.59 30.67 -20.00
C GLU A 55 -0.11 29.48 -20.85
N ARG A 56 1.19 29.35 -20.99
CA ARG A 56 1.81 28.27 -21.74
C ARG A 56 2.66 27.41 -20.80
N HIS A 57 2.44 26.11 -20.87
CA HIS A 57 3.23 25.10 -20.17
C HIS A 57 4.03 24.29 -21.18
N GLY A 58 5.32 24.14 -20.91
CA GLY A 58 6.15 23.17 -21.63
C GLY A 58 5.70 21.75 -21.32
N PHE A 59 5.81 20.84 -22.27
CA PHE A 59 5.46 19.42 -22.13
C PHE A 59 6.68 18.55 -21.80
N GLU A 60 7.87 19.14 -21.80
CA GLU A 60 9.10 18.43 -21.52
C GLU A 60 9.38 18.38 -20.01
N TYR A 61 9.69 17.16 -19.53
CA TYR A 61 9.98 16.88 -18.13
C TYR A 61 11.29 16.15 -18.00
N HIS A 62 12.09 16.55 -17.02
CA HIS A 62 13.24 15.79 -16.58
C HIS A 62 12.82 14.76 -15.52
N ARG A 63 13.25 13.52 -15.68
CA ARG A 63 12.95 12.43 -14.73
C ARG A 63 14.11 12.28 -13.75
N HIS A 64 13.83 12.46 -12.47
CA HIS A 64 14.83 12.30 -11.39
C HIS A 64 14.87 10.89 -10.79
N GLY A 65 14.31 9.91 -11.47
CA GLY A 65 14.22 8.53 -11.03
C GLY A 65 12.81 8.13 -10.61
N THR A 66 12.72 6.94 -10.03
CA THR A 66 11.45 6.37 -9.56
C THR A 66 11.56 5.97 -8.10
N LEU A 67 10.48 6.13 -7.37
CA LEU A 67 10.32 5.68 -6.00
C LEU A 67 9.13 4.72 -5.90
N SER A 68 9.18 3.81 -4.94
CA SER A 68 8.03 3.02 -4.53
C SER A 68 7.55 3.51 -3.18
N LEU A 69 6.24 3.58 -2.99
CA LEU A 69 5.60 3.93 -1.73
C LEU A 69 4.86 2.68 -1.22
N TYR A 70 5.13 2.31 0.01
CA TYR A 70 4.34 1.36 0.78
C TYR A 70 3.51 2.12 1.77
N ALA A 71 2.23 1.82 1.87
CA ALA A 71 1.31 2.46 2.80
C ALA A 71 0.45 1.43 3.52
N ALA A 72 0.20 1.65 4.80
CA ALA A 72 -0.67 0.84 5.64
C ALA A 72 -1.66 1.75 6.35
N LEU A 73 -2.93 1.52 6.13
CA LEU A 73 -4.03 2.21 6.81
C LEU A 73 -4.50 1.35 7.98
N ASP A 74 -4.43 1.88 9.20
CA ASP A 74 -5.14 1.31 10.34
C ASP A 74 -6.63 1.66 10.20
N THR A 75 -7.46 0.64 9.98
CA THR A 75 -8.91 0.84 9.73
C THR A 75 -9.66 1.38 10.94
N LYS A 76 -9.10 1.22 12.15
CA LYS A 76 -9.74 1.64 13.40
C LYS A 76 -9.44 3.11 13.73
N SER A 77 -8.18 3.52 13.59
CA SER A 77 -7.75 4.89 13.91
C SER A 77 -7.81 5.82 12.69
N GLY A 78 -7.78 5.27 11.47
CA GLY A 78 -7.62 6.03 10.23
C GLY A 78 -6.19 6.53 10.03
N GLU A 79 -5.24 6.11 10.86
CA GLU A 79 -3.84 6.50 10.73
C GLU A 79 -3.18 5.75 9.58
N VAL A 80 -2.34 6.46 8.83
CA VAL A 80 -1.57 5.90 7.71
C VAL A 80 -0.09 5.88 8.04
N ILE A 81 0.49 4.68 8.00
CA ILE A 81 1.93 4.47 8.10
C ILE A 81 2.48 4.34 6.68
N GLY A 82 3.41 5.19 6.28
CA GLY A 82 4.00 5.17 4.94
C GLY A 82 5.52 5.04 4.97
N LYS A 83 6.07 4.33 3.98
CA LYS A 83 7.52 4.21 3.76
C LYS A 83 7.82 4.27 2.27
N THR A 84 8.81 5.08 1.90
CA THR A 84 9.33 5.12 0.53
C THR A 84 10.57 4.23 0.40
N ALA A 85 10.74 3.62 -0.76
CA ALA A 85 11.91 2.83 -1.12
C ALA A 85 12.35 3.16 -2.54
N ALA A 86 13.67 3.17 -2.77
CA ALA A 86 14.25 3.40 -4.09
C ALA A 86 14.02 2.23 -5.05
N ARG A 87 13.80 1.04 -4.50
CA ARG A 87 13.56 -0.19 -5.27
C ARG A 87 12.30 -0.88 -4.78
N HIS A 88 11.59 -1.47 -5.71
CA HIS A 88 10.45 -2.34 -5.42
C HIS A 88 10.93 -3.78 -5.30
N THR A 89 11.31 -4.21 -4.08
CA THR A 89 11.76 -5.58 -3.80
C THR A 89 10.89 -6.22 -2.72
N SER A 90 10.80 -7.54 -2.74
CA SER A 90 10.09 -8.29 -1.71
C SER A 90 10.69 -8.07 -0.31
N GLU A 91 12.00 -7.86 -0.23
CA GLU A 91 12.71 -7.58 1.02
C GLU A 91 12.27 -6.26 1.65
N GLU A 92 12.17 -5.19 0.84
CA GLU A 92 11.67 -3.88 1.29
C GLU A 92 10.22 -3.97 1.77
N PHE A 93 9.39 -4.73 1.06
CA PHE A 93 8.01 -4.95 1.45
C PHE A 93 7.90 -5.71 2.77
N VAL A 94 8.65 -6.80 2.93
CA VAL A 94 8.71 -7.57 4.19
C VAL A 94 9.21 -6.70 5.33
N ALA A 95 10.26 -5.91 5.12
CA ALA A 95 10.78 -4.99 6.12
C ALA A 95 9.72 -3.95 6.53
N PHE A 96 8.90 -3.49 5.59
CA PHE A 96 7.78 -2.60 5.88
C PHE A 96 6.71 -3.29 6.73
N LEU A 97 6.29 -4.51 6.38
CA LEU A 97 5.33 -5.28 7.19
C LEU A 97 5.85 -5.53 8.60
N LEU A 98 7.12 -5.89 8.75
CA LEU A 98 7.74 -6.07 10.06
C LEU A 98 7.72 -4.79 10.89
N SER A 99 7.90 -3.62 10.27
CA SER A 99 7.82 -2.33 10.96
C SER A 99 6.41 -2.05 11.49
N ILE A 100 5.35 -2.43 10.76
CA ILE A 100 3.97 -2.31 11.21
C ILE A 100 3.74 -3.19 12.43
N VAL A 101 4.19 -4.45 12.37
CA VAL A 101 4.05 -5.38 13.51
C VAL A 101 4.81 -4.89 14.73
N ALA A 102 6.03 -4.38 14.54
CA ALA A 102 6.85 -3.85 15.61
C ALA A 102 6.25 -2.60 16.28
N SER A 103 5.44 -1.82 15.54
CA SER A 103 4.75 -0.64 16.07
C SER A 103 3.58 -0.98 16.99
N GLN A 104 3.09 -2.24 16.96
CA GLN A 104 1.96 -2.66 17.75
C GLN A 104 2.37 -3.24 19.11
N PRO A 105 1.52 -3.09 20.14
CA PRO A 105 1.76 -3.70 21.46
C PRO A 105 1.91 -5.22 21.35
N LYS A 106 2.83 -5.78 22.14
CA LYS A 106 3.03 -7.24 22.19
C LYS A 106 1.77 -7.95 22.65
N GLY A 107 1.42 -9.04 21.95
CA GLY A 107 0.23 -9.84 22.25
C GLY A 107 -1.07 -9.35 21.60
N LYS A 108 -1.02 -8.27 20.82
CA LYS A 108 -2.17 -7.83 20.03
C LYS A 108 -2.27 -8.66 18.75
N GLU A 109 -3.46 -9.15 18.44
CA GLU A 109 -3.73 -9.80 17.17
C GLU A 109 -3.67 -8.76 16.04
N ILE A 110 -3.02 -9.11 14.92
CA ILE A 110 -2.85 -8.19 13.79
C ILE A 110 -3.37 -8.88 12.53
N HIS A 111 -4.36 -8.25 11.90
CA HIS A 111 -4.87 -8.66 10.59
C HIS A 111 -4.30 -7.71 9.54
N ILE A 112 -3.75 -8.28 8.48
CA ILE A 112 -3.23 -7.50 7.36
C ILE A 112 -4.00 -7.90 6.11
N ILE A 113 -4.68 -6.94 5.50
CA ILE A 113 -5.39 -7.06 4.23
C ILE A 113 -4.44 -6.58 3.15
N LEU A 114 -4.15 -7.46 2.19
CA LEU A 114 -3.23 -7.21 1.10
C LEU A 114 -3.92 -7.51 -0.22
N ASP A 115 -3.61 -6.75 -1.25
CA ASP A 115 -3.87 -7.15 -2.63
C ASP A 115 -2.93 -8.31 -3.03
N LYS A 116 -3.17 -8.93 -4.17
CA LYS A 116 -2.52 -10.14 -4.64
C LYS A 116 -0.99 -10.05 -4.59
N LEU A 117 -0.38 -10.66 -3.59
CA LEU A 117 1.07 -10.81 -3.49
C LEU A 117 1.54 -12.15 -4.06
N THR A 118 2.24 -12.09 -5.18
CA THR A 118 2.79 -13.26 -5.86
C THR A 118 3.99 -13.90 -5.12
N LYS A 119 4.50 -13.29 -4.03
CA LYS A 119 5.79 -13.66 -3.40
C LYS A 119 5.77 -13.81 -1.88
N LEU A 120 4.65 -14.22 -1.29
CA LEU A 120 4.58 -14.44 0.16
C LEU A 120 5.19 -15.78 0.63
N SER A 121 5.80 -16.57 -0.25
CA SER A 121 6.43 -17.84 0.11
C SER A 121 7.62 -17.71 1.08
N ALA A 122 8.22 -16.52 1.19
CA ALA A 122 9.33 -16.26 2.10
C ALA A 122 8.90 -15.97 3.55
N LEU A 123 7.61 -15.73 3.81
CA LEU A 123 7.10 -15.37 5.14
C LEU A 123 6.65 -16.56 5.99
N ASN A 124 6.59 -17.76 5.42
CA ASN A 124 6.04 -18.95 6.09
C ASN A 124 6.85 -19.51 7.26
N SER A 125 8.07 -19.03 7.52
CA SER A 125 8.91 -19.56 8.60
C SER A 125 8.85 -18.78 9.92
N SER A 126 8.21 -17.61 9.95
CA SER A 126 8.28 -16.68 11.11
C SER A 126 6.93 -16.27 11.69
N TRP A 127 5.79 -16.64 11.06
CA TRP A 127 4.48 -16.08 11.38
C TRP A 127 3.48 -17.16 11.80
N SER A 128 3.50 -17.56 13.06
CA SER A 128 2.54 -18.53 13.62
C SER A 128 1.27 -17.90 14.19
N THR A 129 1.11 -16.56 14.15
CA THR A 129 0.02 -15.89 14.89
C THR A 129 -0.75 -14.83 14.10
N SER A 130 -0.55 -14.72 12.79
CA SER A 130 -1.25 -13.70 11.99
C SER A 130 -2.06 -14.33 10.86
N ARG A 131 -3.38 -14.17 10.90
CA ARG A 131 -4.23 -14.49 9.74
C ARG A 131 -4.00 -13.43 8.66
N THR A 132 -3.49 -13.86 7.52
CA THR A 132 -3.38 -13.03 6.33
C THR A 132 -4.59 -13.33 5.46
N SER A 133 -5.55 -12.40 5.38
CA SER A 133 -6.67 -12.51 4.44
C SER A 133 -6.23 -11.93 3.11
N ARG A 134 -6.29 -12.72 2.05
CA ARG A 134 -5.95 -12.30 0.68
C ARG A 134 -7.22 -11.88 -0.03
N CYS A 135 -7.27 -10.67 -0.55
CA CYS A 135 -8.19 -10.32 -1.63
C CYS A 135 -7.63 -10.83 -2.96
N ALA A 136 -8.48 -11.47 -3.71
CA ALA A 136 -8.18 -11.93 -5.07
C ALA A 136 -8.29 -10.81 -6.09
#